data_eb06d3cf1978ed0ab1dfdfd2625f1816
#
_entry.id   eb06d3cf1978ed0ab1dfdfd2625f1816
#
_cell.length_a   1.000
_cell.length_b   1.000
_cell.length_c   1.000
_cell.angle_alpha   90.00
_cell.angle_beta   90.00
_cell.angle_gamma   90.00
#
_symmetry.space_group_name_H-M   'P 1'
#
loop_
_entity.id
_entity.type
_entity.pdbx_description
1 polymer ?
#
loop_
_entity_poly.entity_id
_entity_poly.type
_entity_poly.pdbx_seq_one_letter_code
_entity_poly.pdbx_strand_id
1 'polypeptide(L)'
;MDEFRNIIKEIGEELGIKVTLLSDGWLIILEKDNQIHYINGYKFDLNNHSIGNVLDDKGLFYDIMSYKDLPTIERKSIYETYNKEEILDYFRKNNNELIVKGNIGTCGNCVYLVKDKDDLFNKMDKLLLKQDSISIEPFYDIINEYRVILLNGEVKIIYGKERPTVIGDGISTVKELAIKFNDYFKDNYKVIKNPDYIPKVNEIIEIDFRFNLSTGARLFTEIDNELKNKIMDIATLVTKKLDISFASVDIIYTKDNKLLVLEANSGVMMDNYIKQCSNGYTNAYNVYKEAIKIMFNIK
;
A
#
# COMPACT_ATOMS: atom_id res chain seq x y z
N MET A 1 2.20 -13.34 -7.79
CA MET A 1 3.66 -13.43 -8.08
C MET A 1 3.97 -14.15 -9.41
N ASP A 2 3.15 -15.12 -9.83
CA ASP A 2 3.39 -15.84 -11.08
C ASP A 2 3.29 -14.95 -12.33
N GLU A 3 2.30 -14.05 -12.37
CA GLU A 3 2.15 -13.07 -13.46
C GLU A 3 3.38 -12.15 -13.58
N PHE A 4 3.87 -11.62 -12.46
CA PHE A 4 5.07 -10.79 -12.45
C PHE A 4 6.30 -11.52 -13.00
N ARG A 5 6.53 -12.76 -12.54
CA ARG A 5 7.66 -13.58 -13.01
C ARG A 5 7.58 -13.90 -14.51
N ASN A 6 6.36 -14.17 -15.01
CA ASN A 6 6.13 -14.42 -16.43
C ASN A 6 6.44 -13.15 -17.26
N ILE A 7 5.95 -12.00 -16.82
CA ILE A 7 6.26 -10.71 -17.46
C ILE A 7 7.77 -10.47 -17.53
N ILE A 8 8.51 -10.69 -16.44
CA ILE A 8 9.96 -10.47 -16.43
C ILE A 8 10.69 -11.44 -17.39
N LYS A 9 10.26 -12.71 -17.48
CA LYS A 9 10.82 -13.66 -18.45
C LYS A 9 10.55 -13.23 -19.90
N GLU A 10 9.29 -12.85 -20.22
CA GLU A 10 8.93 -12.38 -21.56
C GLU A 10 9.74 -11.13 -21.96
N ILE A 11 9.92 -10.18 -21.04
CA ILE A 11 10.76 -8.99 -21.25
C ILE A 11 12.23 -9.41 -21.49
N GLY A 12 12.72 -10.37 -20.70
CA GLY A 12 14.07 -10.92 -20.86
C GLY A 12 14.29 -11.51 -22.25
N GLU A 13 13.37 -12.35 -22.72
CA GLU A 13 13.40 -12.92 -24.08
C GLU A 13 13.35 -11.85 -25.14
N GLU A 14 12.46 -10.88 -25.03
CA GLU A 14 12.35 -9.78 -26.02
C GLU A 14 13.61 -8.92 -26.09
N LEU A 15 14.22 -8.60 -24.94
CA LEU A 15 15.38 -7.71 -24.86
C LEU A 15 16.74 -8.45 -24.96
N GLY A 16 16.73 -9.79 -25.08
CA GLY A 16 17.93 -10.59 -25.07
C GLY A 16 18.69 -10.52 -23.74
N ILE A 17 17.94 -10.48 -22.63
CA ILE A 17 18.46 -10.47 -21.26
C ILE A 17 18.27 -11.88 -20.68
N LYS A 18 19.33 -12.48 -20.15
CA LYS A 18 19.23 -13.75 -19.43
C LYS A 18 18.56 -13.50 -18.08
N VAL A 19 17.48 -14.23 -17.80
CA VAL A 19 16.70 -14.15 -16.55
C VAL A 19 16.93 -15.42 -15.74
N THR A 20 17.42 -15.28 -14.52
CA THR A 20 17.62 -16.39 -13.58
C THR A 20 16.75 -16.16 -12.35
N LEU A 21 15.89 -17.13 -12.01
CA LEU A 21 15.03 -17.08 -10.84
C LEU A 21 15.63 -17.90 -9.70
N LEU A 22 15.78 -17.30 -8.53
CA LEU A 22 16.24 -17.95 -7.29
C LEU A 22 15.19 -17.76 -6.19
N SER A 23 15.25 -18.61 -5.15
CA SER A 23 14.35 -18.53 -3.98
C SER A 23 12.87 -18.46 -4.41
N ASP A 24 12.42 -19.43 -5.20
CA ASP A 24 11.06 -19.47 -5.78
C ASP A 24 10.69 -18.19 -6.54
N GLY A 25 11.69 -17.56 -7.19
CA GLY A 25 11.53 -16.32 -7.96
C GLY A 25 11.35 -15.06 -7.10
N TRP A 26 11.69 -15.13 -5.82
CA TRP A 26 11.77 -13.93 -4.98
C TRP A 26 12.99 -13.08 -5.31
N LEU A 27 14.11 -13.71 -5.71
CA LEU A 27 15.27 -13.05 -6.26
C LEU A 27 15.39 -13.35 -7.76
N ILE A 28 15.43 -12.30 -8.58
CA ILE A 28 15.60 -12.38 -10.03
C ILE A 28 16.93 -11.73 -10.38
N ILE A 29 17.76 -12.48 -11.14
CA ILE A 29 19.01 -11.97 -11.70
C ILE A 29 18.79 -11.71 -13.17
N LEU A 30 19.16 -10.53 -13.63
CA LEU A 30 19.12 -10.11 -15.02
C LEU A 30 20.56 -9.89 -15.51
N GLU A 31 20.95 -10.56 -16.59
CA GLU A 31 22.32 -10.52 -17.13
C GLU A 31 22.32 -10.22 -18.62
N LYS A 32 23.08 -9.20 -19.04
CA LYS A 32 23.31 -8.83 -20.45
C LYS A 32 24.61 -8.04 -20.60
N ASP A 33 25.42 -8.34 -21.61
CA ASP A 33 26.61 -7.57 -22.01
C ASP A 33 27.54 -7.21 -20.83
N ASN A 34 27.83 -8.19 -19.96
CA ASN A 34 28.61 -8.04 -18.72
C ASN A 34 27.99 -7.13 -17.64
N GLN A 35 26.74 -6.70 -17.81
CA GLN A 35 25.97 -6.03 -16.77
C GLN A 35 25.11 -7.03 -16.03
N ILE A 36 25.00 -6.85 -14.71
CA ILE A 36 24.18 -7.69 -13.83
C ILE A 36 23.32 -6.77 -13.00
N HIS A 37 22.01 -7.03 -13.03
CA HIS A 37 21.02 -6.33 -12.20
C HIS A 37 20.18 -7.31 -11.41
N TYR A 38 19.56 -6.81 -10.34
CA TYR A 38 18.78 -7.62 -9.43
C TYR A 38 17.39 -7.05 -9.24
N ILE A 39 16.41 -7.95 -9.12
CA ILE A 39 15.08 -7.61 -8.62
C ILE A 39 14.84 -8.47 -7.37
N ASN A 40 14.59 -7.85 -6.22
CA ASN A 40 14.29 -8.53 -4.97
C ASN A 40 12.81 -8.34 -4.62
N GLY A 41 12.03 -9.41 -4.71
CA GLY A 41 10.57 -9.32 -4.68
C GLY A 41 10.06 -8.49 -5.86
N TYR A 42 9.62 -7.26 -5.58
CA TYR A 42 9.17 -6.31 -6.59
C TYR A 42 10.06 -5.03 -6.64
N LYS A 43 11.22 -5.08 -5.98
CA LYS A 43 12.16 -3.95 -5.90
C LYS A 43 13.20 -4.08 -7.00
N PHE A 44 13.19 -3.14 -7.92
CA PHE A 44 14.13 -3.02 -9.02
C PHE A 44 15.38 -2.27 -8.57
N ASP A 45 16.49 -2.56 -9.20
CA ASP A 45 17.80 -1.92 -8.96
C ASP A 45 17.86 -0.51 -9.61
N LEU A 46 16.92 0.35 -9.24
CA LEU A 46 16.77 1.71 -9.76
C LEU A 46 16.85 2.78 -8.68
N ASN A 47 16.33 2.49 -7.50
CA ASN A 47 16.38 3.41 -6.38
C ASN A 47 17.74 3.34 -5.68
N ASN A 48 18.23 4.48 -5.18
CA ASN A 48 19.31 4.49 -4.22
C ASN A 48 18.97 3.57 -3.02
N HIS A 49 19.95 2.77 -2.58
CA HIS A 49 19.75 1.81 -1.49
C HIS A 49 19.17 2.45 -0.21
N SER A 50 19.70 3.63 0.19
CA SER A 50 19.23 4.31 1.39
C SER A 50 17.81 4.79 1.27
N ILE A 51 17.40 5.35 0.11
CA ILE A 51 16.02 5.77 -0.11
C ILE A 51 15.09 4.56 -0.18
N GLY A 52 15.53 3.45 -0.79
CA GLY A 52 14.77 2.20 -0.80
C GLY A 52 14.42 1.72 0.62
N ASN A 53 15.37 1.78 1.56
CA ASN A 53 15.16 1.42 2.96
C ASN A 53 14.22 2.41 3.68
N VAL A 54 14.32 3.71 3.38
CA VAL A 54 13.39 4.72 3.91
C VAL A 54 11.95 4.43 3.48
N LEU A 55 11.74 4.01 2.22
CA LEU A 55 10.40 3.68 1.72
C LEU A 55 9.83 2.39 2.35
N ASP A 56 10.66 1.52 2.88
CA ASP A 56 10.25 0.28 3.54
C ASP A 56 9.85 0.49 5.02
N ASP A 57 10.27 1.61 5.61
CA ASP A 57 9.96 1.97 7.00
C ASP A 57 9.03 3.19 7.04
N LYS A 58 7.81 2.98 7.54
CA LYS A 58 6.77 4.02 7.57
C LYS A 58 7.13 5.19 8.49
N GLY A 59 7.92 4.95 9.54
CA GLY A 59 8.41 5.99 10.44
C GLY A 59 9.43 6.89 9.73
N LEU A 60 10.46 6.29 9.13
CA LEU A 60 11.49 7.03 8.38
C LEU A 60 10.89 7.78 7.19
N PHE A 61 9.93 7.17 6.48
CA PHE A 61 9.22 7.84 5.40
C PHE A 61 8.47 9.08 5.88
N TYR A 62 7.74 8.98 7.00
CA TYR A 62 7.05 10.12 7.58
C TYR A 62 8.02 11.23 7.99
N ASP A 63 9.14 10.88 8.62
CA ASP A 63 10.12 11.85 9.09
C ASP A 63 10.71 12.65 7.93
N ILE A 64 11.07 12.00 6.82
CA ILE A 64 11.57 12.69 5.63
C ILE A 64 10.51 13.52 4.92
N MET A 65 9.24 13.03 4.86
CA MET A 65 8.12 13.78 4.31
C MET A 65 7.86 15.07 5.11
N SER A 66 7.86 14.97 6.44
CA SER A 66 7.71 16.11 7.34
C SER A 66 8.88 17.09 7.25
N TYR A 67 10.12 16.60 7.21
CA TYR A 67 11.30 17.42 7.02
C TYR A 67 11.31 18.21 5.71
N LYS A 68 10.69 17.67 4.67
CA LYS A 68 10.58 18.30 3.34
C LYS A 68 9.29 19.10 3.15
N ASP A 69 8.46 19.30 4.18
CA ASP A 69 7.17 19.97 4.13
C ASP A 69 6.25 19.39 3.03
N LEU A 70 6.26 18.05 2.87
CA LEU A 70 5.43 17.35 1.90
C LEU A 70 4.08 16.94 2.53
N PRO A 71 2.98 16.91 1.76
CA PRO A 71 1.66 16.56 2.27
C PRO A 71 1.62 15.09 2.69
N THR A 72 1.59 14.83 3.99
CA THR A 72 1.53 13.48 4.55
C THR A 72 0.54 13.42 5.72
N ILE A 73 0.14 12.22 6.10
CA ILE A 73 -0.67 12.01 7.30
C ILE A 73 0.14 12.37 8.55
N GLU A 74 -0.54 12.81 9.62
CA GLU A 74 0.12 12.95 10.92
C GLU A 74 0.48 11.57 11.48
N ARG A 75 1.68 11.41 12.03
CA ARG A 75 2.16 10.15 12.59
C ARG A 75 3.09 10.41 13.77
N LYS A 76 3.03 9.52 14.74
CA LYS A 76 3.97 9.50 15.87
C LYS A 76 4.65 8.13 15.92
N SER A 77 5.97 8.13 15.78
CA SER A 77 6.78 6.92 15.95
C SER A 77 6.95 6.60 17.44
N ILE A 78 6.75 5.35 17.81
CA ILE A 78 6.82 4.84 19.17
C ILE A 78 7.92 3.76 19.21
N TYR A 79 8.79 3.88 20.19
CA TYR A 79 9.87 2.94 20.45
C TYR A 79 9.58 2.12 21.73
N GLU A 80 10.46 1.20 22.08
CA GLU A 80 10.31 0.31 23.24
C GLU A 80 9.99 1.07 24.54
N THR A 81 10.62 2.23 24.72
CA THR A 81 10.35 3.11 25.86
C THR A 81 9.52 4.31 25.42
N TYR A 82 8.33 4.48 25.98
CA TYR A 82 7.44 5.61 25.69
C TYR A 82 6.71 6.12 26.94
N ASN A 83 6.32 7.38 26.89
CA ASN A 83 5.54 8.01 27.96
C ASN A 83 4.04 7.73 27.75
N LYS A 84 3.44 6.93 28.64
CA LYS A 84 2.02 6.56 28.56
C LYS A 84 1.07 7.76 28.62
N GLU A 85 1.34 8.78 29.45
CA GLU A 85 0.48 9.97 29.53
C GLU A 85 0.49 10.76 28.21
N GLU A 86 1.66 10.92 27.61
CA GLU A 86 1.78 11.57 26.31
C GLU A 86 1.00 10.84 25.19
N ILE A 87 1.00 9.52 25.22
CA ILE A 87 0.21 8.70 24.28
C ILE A 87 -1.29 8.85 24.57
N LEU A 88 -1.71 8.88 25.84
CA LEU A 88 -3.10 9.10 26.19
C LEU A 88 -3.58 10.50 25.80
N ASP A 89 -2.75 11.52 25.94
CA ASP A 89 -3.10 12.88 25.51
C ASP A 89 -3.24 12.95 23.99
N TYR A 90 -2.35 12.27 23.25
CA TYR A 90 -2.46 12.14 21.80
C TYR A 90 -3.75 11.38 21.39
N PHE A 91 -4.09 10.32 22.11
CA PHE A 91 -5.32 9.56 21.88
C PHE A 91 -6.58 10.43 22.12
N ARG A 92 -6.65 11.16 23.25
CA ARG A 92 -7.75 12.08 23.56
C ARG A 92 -7.88 13.21 22.52
N LYS A 93 -6.76 13.80 22.11
CA LYS A 93 -6.71 14.86 21.07
C LYS A 93 -7.31 14.38 19.74
N ASN A 94 -7.19 13.09 19.45
CA ASN A 94 -7.69 12.46 18.22
C ASN A 94 -9.03 11.72 18.44
N ASN A 95 -9.92 12.26 19.26
CA ASN A 95 -11.28 11.75 19.53
C ASN A 95 -11.32 10.29 20.01
N ASN A 96 -10.27 9.82 20.65
CA ASN A 96 -10.08 8.43 21.10
C ASN A 96 -10.14 7.42 19.93
N GLU A 97 -9.68 7.82 18.75
CA GLU A 97 -9.58 6.95 17.57
C GLU A 97 -8.19 7.05 16.96
N LEU A 98 -7.40 5.98 17.05
CA LEU A 98 -6.08 5.90 16.42
C LEU A 98 -5.94 4.63 15.59
N ILE A 99 -5.08 4.71 14.59
CA ILE A 99 -4.50 3.54 13.94
C ILE A 99 -3.17 3.23 14.62
N VAL A 100 -2.99 1.98 15.04
CA VAL A 100 -1.73 1.43 15.56
C VAL A 100 -1.19 0.45 14.53
N LYS A 101 0.04 0.65 14.06
CA LYS A 101 0.64 -0.22 13.05
C LYS A 101 2.15 -0.39 13.21
N GLY A 102 2.68 -1.52 12.73
CA GLY A 102 4.12 -1.72 12.61
C GLY A 102 4.71 -0.79 11.55
N ASN A 103 5.92 -0.29 11.78
CA ASN A 103 6.64 0.52 10.79
C ASN A 103 7.09 -0.32 9.59
N ILE A 104 7.49 -1.57 9.84
CA ILE A 104 7.90 -2.52 8.81
C ILE A 104 6.76 -3.51 8.57
N GLY A 105 6.39 -3.74 7.30
CA GLY A 105 5.36 -4.70 6.92
C GLY A 105 4.49 -4.23 5.76
N THR A 106 3.84 -5.18 5.12
CA THR A 106 3.04 -4.98 3.91
C THR A 106 1.64 -5.57 4.04
N CYS A 107 0.77 -5.27 3.08
CA CYS A 107 -0.57 -5.86 2.93
C CYS A 107 -1.54 -5.62 4.09
N GLY A 108 -1.38 -4.52 4.85
CA GLY A 108 -2.27 -4.20 5.97
C GLY A 108 -2.18 -5.16 7.16
N ASN A 109 -1.18 -6.03 7.19
CA ASN A 109 -0.87 -6.88 8.34
C ASN A 109 -0.42 -5.99 9.51
N CYS A 110 -0.92 -6.30 10.71
CA CYS A 110 -0.59 -5.52 11.91
C CYS A 110 -1.02 -4.04 11.83
N VAL A 111 -2.18 -3.74 11.21
CA VAL A 111 -2.84 -2.43 11.23
C VAL A 111 -4.13 -2.55 12.04
N TYR A 112 -4.22 -1.82 13.14
CA TYR A 112 -5.33 -1.90 14.08
C TYR A 112 -5.98 -0.53 14.27
N LEU A 113 -7.31 -0.45 14.08
CA LEU A 113 -8.09 0.68 14.56
C LEU A 113 -8.40 0.46 16.04
N VAL A 114 -8.00 1.38 16.89
CA VAL A 114 -8.22 1.33 18.33
C VAL A 114 -9.10 2.51 18.77
N LYS A 115 -10.07 2.21 19.64
CA LYS A 115 -11.05 3.16 20.19
C LYS A 115 -11.14 3.09 21.73
N ASP A 116 -10.30 2.27 22.32
CA ASP A 116 -10.22 2.04 23.76
C ASP A 116 -8.76 2.11 24.20
N LYS A 117 -8.51 2.71 25.39
CA LYS A 117 -7.16 2.91 25.92
C LYS A 117 -6.42 1.60 26.23
N ASP A 118 -7.16 0.59 26.74
CA ASP A 118 -6.54 -0.67 27.13
C ASP A 118 -6.18 -1.47 25.87
N ASP A 119 -7.04 -1.45 24.83
CA ASP A 119 -6.74 -2.04 23.53
C ASP A 119 -5.57 -1.30 22.84
N LEU A 120 -5.48 0.03 22.98
CA LEU A 120 -4.36 0.82 22.47
C LEU A 120 -3.02 0.29 22.98
N PHE A 121 -2.84 0.21 24.30
CA PHE A 121 -1.59 -0.26 24.89
C PHE A 121 -1.34 -1.74 24.59
N ASN A 122 -2.37 -2.59 24.63
CA ASN A 122 -2.24 -4.01 24.27
C ASN A 122 -1.75 -4.20 22.83
N LYS A 123 -2.25 -3.40 21.87
CA LYS A 123 -1.78 -3.48 20.48
C LYS A 123 -0.37 -2.93 20.32
N MET A 124 -0.05 -1.81 20.98
CA MET A 124 1.29 -1.24 21.00
C MET A 124 2.32 -2.25 21.54
N ASP A 125 2.08 -2.79 22.73
CA ASP A 125 2.98 -3.74 23.39
C ASP A 125 3.16 -5.00 22.53
N LYS A 126 2.07 -5.55 21.96
CA LYS A 126 2.12 -6.71 21.07
C LYS A 126 2.96 -6.47 19.81
N LEU A 127 2.93 -5.26 19.28
CA LEU A 127 3.72 -4.93 18.08
C LEU A 127 5.18 -4.68 18.45
N LEU A 128 5.47 -3.98 19.56
CA LEU A 128 6.82 -3.72 20.04
C LEU A 128 7.59 -4.99 20.41
N LEU A 129 6.89 -6.09 20.77
CA LEU A 129 7.51 -7.41 20.91
C LEU A 129 8.04 -7.99 19.58
N LYS A 130 7.65 -7.43 18.44
CA LYS A 130 7.99 -7.95 17.10
C LYS A 130 8.81 -6.99 16.26
N GLN A 131 8.80 -5.72 16.61
CA GLN A 131 9.45 -4.63 15.86
C GLN A 131 10.04 -3.62 16.84
N ASP A 132 11.19 -3.06 16.51
CA ASP A 132 11.88 -2.06 17.32
C ASP A 132 11.11 -0.72 17.41
N SER A 133 10.24 -0.48 16.44
CA SER A 133 9.39 0.71 16.40
C SER A 133 8.05 0.44 15.73
N ILE A 134 7.05 1.19 16.17
CA ILE A 134 5.68 1.18 15.64
C ILE A 134 5.22 2.61 15.39
N SER A 135 4.10 2.77 14.71
CA SER A 135 3.46 4.07 14.51
C SER A 135 2.06 4.11 15.08
N ILE A 136 1.70 5.28 15.62
CA ILE A 136 0.31 5.65 15.90
C ILE A 136 -0.06 6.85 15.04
N GLU A 137 -1.28 6.83 14.51
CA GLU A 137 -1.81 7.83 13.58
C GLU A 137 -3.25 8.20 13.93
N PRO A 138 -3.71 9.45 13.68
CA PRO A 138 -5.14 9.74 13.71
C PRO A 138 -5.91 8.82 12.76
N PHE A 139 -7.14 8.48 13.12
CA PHE A 139 -8.04 7.84 12.17
C PHE A 139 -8.61 8.88 11.21
N TYR A 140 -8.24 8.77 9.94
CA TYR A 140 -8.77 9.63 8.88
C TYR A 140 -10.06 9.06 8.30
N ASP A 141 -11.08 9.89 8.12
CA ASP A 141 -12.29 9.51 7.41
C ASP A 141 -12.02 9.59 5.89
N ILE A 142 -11.54 8.47 5.35
CA ILE A 142 -11.08 8.36 3.96
C ILE A 142 -12.26 8.05 3.05
N ILE A 143 -12.43 8.81 1.96
CA ILE A 143 -13.36 8.50 0.87
C ILE A 143 -12.77 7.41 -0.01
N ASN A 144 -11.59 7.68 -0.58
CA ASN A 144 -10.87 6.75 -1.44
C ASN A 144 -9.37 6.81 -1.16
N GLU A 145 -8.68 5.73 -1.50
CA GLU A 145 -7.22 5.65 -1.56
C GLU A 145 -6.80 5.49 -3.03
N TYR A 146 -5.79 6.23 -3.45
CA TYR A 146 -5.27 6.21 -4.82
C TYR A 146 -3.84 5.70 -4.82
N ARG A 147 -3.53 4.83 -5.77
CA ARG A 147 -2.16 4.41 -6.04
C ARG A 147 -1.66 5.02 -7.33
N VAL A 148 -0.49 5.65 -7.25
CA VAL A 148 0.22 6.21 -8.41
C VAL A 148 1.54 5.46 -8.57
N ILE A 149 1.78 4.89 -9.74
CA ILE A 149 3.05 4.25 -10.09
C ILE A 149 3.86 5.22 -10.92
N LEU A 150 5.07 5.53 -10.46
CA LEU A 150 5.97 6.48 -11.10
C LEU A 150 7.32 5.82 -11.43
N LEU A 151 7.85 6.19 -12.59
CA LEU A 151 9.17 5.80 -13.06
C LEU A 151 9.89 7.06 -13.57
N ASN A 152 11.04 7.40 -12.99
CA ASN A 152 11.83 8.59 -13.28
C ASN A 152 11.03 9.90 -13.24
N GLY A 153 10.12 10.02 -12.26
CA GLY A 153 9.28 11.18 -12.05
C GLY A 153 8.09 11.30 -13.02
N GLU A 154 7.88 10.32 -13.90
CA GLU A 154 6.71 10.23 -14.78
C GLU A 154 5.66 9.29 -14.21
N VAL A 155 4.40 9.72 -14.20
CA VAL A 155 3.28 8.87 -13.81
C VAL A 155 3.00 7.87 -14.94
N LYS A 156 3.11 6.59 -14.63
CA LYS A 156 2.84 5.48 -15.55
C LYS A 156 1.43 4.92 -15.39
N ILE A 157 0.98 4.75 -14.16
CA ILE A 157 -0.33 4.21 -13.84
C ILE A 157 -0.92 4.98 -12.65
N ILE A 158 -2.22 5.25 -12.69
CA ILE A 158 -2.99 5.75 -11.56
C ILE A 158 -4.32 5.00 -11.48
N TYR A 159 -4.71 4.61 -10.28
CA TYR A 159 -6.01 4.02 -10.00
C TYR A 159 -6.45 4.31 -8.57
N GLY A 160 -7.77 4.32 -8.38
CA GLY A 160 -8.39 4.41 -7.07
C GLY A 160 -8.70 3.02 -6.50
N LYS A 161 -8.89 2.97 -5.18
CA LYS A 161 -9.30 1.78 -4.44
C LYS A 161 -10.55 2.11 -3.64
N GLU A 162 -11.51 1.21 -3.65
CA GLU A 162 -12.71 1.23 -2.82
C GLU A 162 -12.64 0.14 -1.75
N ARG A 163 -13.22 0.41 -0.59
CA ARG A 163 -13.30 -0.58 0.49
C ARG A 163 -14.06 -1.83 0.05
N PRO A 164 -13.71 -3.01 0.60
CA PRO A 164 -14.46 -4.22 0.31
C PRO A 164 -15.89 -4.11 0.87
N THR A 165 -16.86 -4.47 0.04
CA THR A 165 -18.28 -4.45 0.37
C THR A 165 -18.93 -5.78 0.09
N VAL A 166 -19.99 -6.10 0.82
CA VAL A 166 -20.91 -7.21 0.51
C VAL A 166 -22.31 -6.68 0.31
N ILE A 167 -23.12 -7.45 -0.43
CA ILE A 167 -24.53 -7.14 -0.70
C ILE A 167 -25.38 -8.07 0.13
N GLY A 168 -26.30 -7.50 0.90
CA GLY A 168 -27.24 -8.24 1.73
C GLY A 168 -28.19 -9.10 0.90
N ASP A 169 -28.46 -10.30 1.38
CA ASP A 169 -29.45 -11.26 0.83
C ASP A 169 -30.71 -11.39 1.70
N GLY A 170 -30.76 -10.68 2.84
CA GLY A 170 -31.86 -10.73 3.79
C GLY A 170 -31.87 -11.97 4.69
N ILE A 171 -30.86 -12.83 4.62
CA ILE A 171 -30.81 -14.14 5.30
C ILE A 171 -29.49 -14.33 6.02
N SER A 172 -28.36 -14.09 5.33
CA SER A 172 -27.01 -14.32 5.84
C SER A 172 -26.53 -13.15 6.68
N THR A 173 -25.74 -13.43 7.71
CA THR A 173 -25.04 -12.40 8.47
C THR A 173 -23.92 -11.74 7.64
N VAL A 174 -23.50 -10.54 8.01
CA VAL A 174 -22.38 -9.85 7.37
C VAL A 174 -21.12 -10.72 7.40
N LYS A 175 -20.87 -11.43 8.51
CA LYS A 175 -19.76 -12.38 8.63
C LYS A 175 -19.83 -13.50 7.58
N GLU A 176 -21.00 -14.14 7.42
CA GLU A 176 -21.18 -15.21 6.43
C GLU A 176 -20.98 -14.70 5.00
N LEU A 177 -21.54 -13.52 4.69
CA LEU A 177 -21.36 -12.87 3.39
C LEU A 177 -19.88 -12.51 3.14
N ALA A 178 -19.18 -12.00 4.14
CA ALA A 178 -17.77 -11.65 4.03
C ALA A 178 -16.88 -12.89 3.82
N ILE A 179 -17.11 -13.98 4.54
CA ILE A 179 -16.40 -15.25 4.35
C ILE A 179 -16.64 -15.81 2.94
N LYS A 180 -17.86 -15.75 2.45
CA LYS A 180 -18.21 -16.16 1.07
C LYS A 180 -17.55 -15.27 0.02
N PHE A 181 -17.39 -13.98 0.33
CA PHE A 181 -16.76 -13.01 -0.57
C PHE A 181 -15.23 -13.20 -0.67
N ASN A 182 -14.53 -13.45 0.45
CA ASN A 182 -13.09 -13.63 0.48
C ASN A 182 -12.67 -14.48 1.70
N ASP A 183 -11.89 -15.53 1.44
CA ASP A 183 -11.41 -16.47 2.47
C ASP A 183 -10.58 -15.80 3.58
N TYR A 184 -10.00 -14.62 3.33
CA TYR A 184 -9.33 -13.81 4.35
C TYR A 184 -10.19 -13.61 5.61
N PHE A 185 -11.50 -13.45 5.45
CA PHE A 185 -12.42 -13.18 6.57
C PHE A 185 -12.76 -14.42 7.42
N LYS A 186 -12.35 -15.63 7.03
CA LYS A 186 -12.49 -16.84 7.88
C LYS A 186 -11.77 -16.66 9.20
N ASP A 187 -10.53 -16.17 9.14
CA ASP A 187 -9.66 -16.01 10.31
C ASP A 187 -9.64 -14.56 10.84
N ASN A 188 -10.15 -13.61 10.04
CA ASN A 188 -10.05 -12.18 10.31
C ASN A 188 -11.41 -11.47 10.43
N TYR A 189 -12.49 -12.18 10.74
CA TYR A 189 -13.85 -11.60 10.83
C TYR A 189 -13.98 -10.52 11.92
N LYS A 190 -13.05 -10.44 12.87
CA LYS A 190 -13.04 -9.42 13.93
C LYS A 190 -12.83 -7.99 13.41
N VAL A 191 -12.36 -7.82 12.19
CA VAL A 191 -12.25 -6.50 11.54
C VAL A 191 -13.62 -5.98 11.07
N ILE A 192 -14.59 -6.89 10.93
CA ILE A 192 -15.94 -6.57 10.44
C ILE A 192 -16.71 -5.83 11.53
N LYS A 193 -17.24 -4.66 11.18
CA LYS A 193 -18.17 -3.93 12.03
C LYS A 193 -19.53 -4.63 11.99
N ASN A 194 -20.09 -5.01 13.14
CA ASN A 194 -21.37 -5.72 13.26
C ASN A 194 -21.42 -7.07 12.48
N PRO A 195 -20.55 -8.06 12.79
CA PRO A 195 -20.46 -9.31 12.05
C PRO A 195 -21.74 -10.14 12.05
N ASP A 196 -22.55 -10.04 13.09
CA ASP A 196 -23.78 -10.81 13.29
C ASP A 196 -25.05 -10.11 12.73
N TYR A 197 -24.88 -8.90 12.15
CA TYR A 197 -25.98 -8.18 11.50
C TYR A 197 -26.43 -8.91 10.21
N ILE A 198 -27.75 -9.04 10.01
CA ILE A 198 -28.33 -9.56 8.76
C ILE A 198 -28.80 -8.36 7.94
N PRO A 199 -28.06 -7.99 6.87
CA PRO A 199 -28.43 -6.85 6.04
C PRO A 199 -29.64 -7.17 5.17
N LYS A 200 -30.44 -6.14 4.89
CA LYS A 200 -31.60 -6.26 3.98
C LYS A 200 -31.14 -6.66 2.58
N VAL A 201 -32.08 -7.22 1.80
CA VAL A 201 -31.82 -7.51 0.38
C VAL A 201 -31.33 -6.26 -0.34
N ASN A 202 -30.21 -6.37 -1.08
CA ASN A 202 -29.51 -5.29 -1.78
C ASN A 202 -28.91 -4.19 -0.91
N GLU A 203 -28.87 -4.33 0.42
CA GLU A 203 -28.13 -3.41 1.29
C GLU A 203 -26.62 -3.62 1.12
N ILE A 204 -25.89 -2.52 0.86
CA ILE A 204 -24.43 -2.54 0.68
C ILE A 204 -23.77 -2.28 2.03
N ILE A 205 -22.91 -3.19 2.47
CA ILE A 205 -22.20 -3.11 3.75
C ILE A 205 -20.70 -3.13 3.50
N GLU A 206 -19.99 -2.10 4.00
CA GLU A 206 -18.51 -2.13 4.08
C GLU A 206 -18.07 -3.13 5.16
N ILE A 207 -17.16 -4.05 4.77
CA ILE A 207 -16.72 -5.14 5.65
C ILE A 207 -15.30 -4.95 6.21
N ASP A 208 -14.53 -4.00 5.68
CA ASP A 208 -13.21 -3.62 6.19
C ASP A 208 -13.01 -2.10 5.99
N PHE A 209 -12.32 -1.46 6.92
CA PHE A 209 -11.97 -0.04 6.82
C PHE A 209 -10.74 0.21 5.92
N ARG A 210 -9.99 -0.83 5.56
CA ARG A 210 -8.77 -0.76 4.74
C ARG A 210 -9.08 -0.88 3.25
N PHE A 211 -8.25 -0.22 2.44
CA PHE A 211 -8.31 -0.24 0.98
C PHE A 211 -7.37 -1.28 0.37
N ASN A 212 -7.25 -2.46 1.00
CA ASN A 212 -6.31 -3.48 0.58
C ASN A 212 -6.90 -4.40 -0.49
N LEU A 213 -6.33 -4.34 -1.70
CA LEU A 213 -6.78 -5.16 -2.84
C LEU A 213 -6.64 -6.67 -2.58
N SER A 214 -5.67 -7.10 -1.75
CA SER A 214 -5.50 -8.52 -1.42
C SER A 214 -6.59 -9.07 -0.49
N THR A 215 -7.30 -8.19 0.22
CA THR A 215 -8.39 -8.55 1.13
C THR A 215 -9.77 -8.22 0.57
N GLY A 216 -9.85 -7.87 -0.73
CA GLY A 216 -11.12 -7.71 -1.43
C GLY A 216 -11.52 -6.27 -1.74
N ALA A 217 -10.67 -5.29 -1.48
CA ALA A 217 -10.88 -3.93 -2.01
C ALA A 217 -10.95 -3.98 -3.54
N ARG A 218 -11.74 -3.09 -4.12
CA ARG A 218 -11.92 -3.00 -5.56
C ARG A 218 -11.10 -1.86 -6.14
N LEU A 219 -10.61 -2.08 -7.34
CA LEU A 219 -9.90 -1.08 -8.13
C LEU A 219 -10.88 -0.37 -9.06
N PHE A 220 -10.70 0.95 -9.25
CA PHE A 220 -11.38 1.72 -10.29
C PHE A 220 -10.40 2.66 -11.00
N THR A 221 -10.64 2.95 -12.28
CA THR A 221 -9.78 3.79 -13.13
C THR A 221 -10.42 5.11 -13.53
N GLU A 222 -11.74 5.21 -13.41
CA GLU A 222 -12.50 6.42 -13.69
C GLU A 222 -12.34 7.41 -12.53
N ILE A 223 -11.45 8.38 -12.69
CA ILE A 223 -11.14 9.42 -11.69
C ILE A 223 -11.43 10.76 -12.33
N ASP A 224 -12.11 11.64 -11.60
CA ASP A 224 -12.33 13.02 -12.05
C ASP A 224 -11.00 13.70 -12.45
N ASN A 225 -11.00 14.42 -13.55
CA ASN A 225 -9.76 14.96 -14.12
C ASN A 225 -9.04 15.95 -13.20
N GLU A 226 -9.77 16.80 -12.48
CA GLU A 226 -9.18 17.77 -11.57
C GLU A 226 -8.52 17.05 -10.38
N LEU A 227 -9.24 16.10 -9.78
CA LEU A 227 -8.73 15.29 -8.70
C LEU A 227 -7.54 14.44 -9.14
N LYS A 228 -7.61 13.82 -10.31
CA LYS A 228 -6.54 13.04 -10.92
C LYS A 228 -5.26 13.87 -11.05
N ASN A 229 -5.35 15.07 -11.60
CA ASN A 229 -4.20 15.95 -11.77
C ASN A 229 -3.57 16.33 -10.42
N LYS A 230 -4.37 16.69 -9.41
CA LYS A 230 -3.89 16.99 -8.06
C LYS A 230 -3.12 15.81 -7.44
N ILE A 231 -3.65 14.58 -7.61
CA ILE A 231 -3.01 13.36 -7.11
C ILE A 231 -1.67 13.12 -7.82
N MET A 232 -1.65 13.26 -9.15
CA MET A 232 -0.44 13.09 -9.96
C MET A 232 0.64 14.12 -9.60
N ASP A 233 0.24 15.38 -9.38
CA ASP A 233 1.16 16.46 -8.98
C ASP A 233 1.81 16.16 -7.62
N ILE A 234 1.02 15.71 -6.62
CA ILE A 234 1.53 15.34 -5.30
C ILE A 234 2.51 14.16 -5.43
N ALA A 235 2.13 13.10 -6.13
CA ALA A 235 2.99 11.92 -6.30
C ALA A 235 4.31 12.27 -7.02
N THR A 236 4.24 13.10 -8.06
CA THR A 236 5.42 13.59 -8.80
C THR A 236 6.30 14.47 -7.93
N LEU A 237 5.70 15.36 -7.12
CA LEU A 237 6.44 16.20 -6.17
C LEU A 237 7.23 15.35 -5.17
N VAL A 238 6.58 14.33 -4.58
CA VAL A 238 7.21 13.41 -3.61
C VAL A 238 8.41 12.71 -4.24
N THR A 239 8.23 12.07 -5.39
CA THR A 239 9.31 11.31 -6.04
C THR A 239 10.48 12.21 -6.43
N LYS A 240 10.22 13.41 -6.93
CA LYS A 240 11.27 14.39 -7.25
C LYS A 240 12.00 14.93 -6.01
N LYS A 241 11.28 15.26 -4.93
CA LYS A 241 11.88 15.81 -3.70
C LYS A 241 12.70 14.78 -2.92
N LEU A 242 12.37 13.51 -3.04
CA LEU A 242 13.04 12.40 -2.36
C LEU A 242 14.01 11.63 -3.25
N ASP A 243 14.19 12.04 -4.51
CA ASP A 243 15.04 11.37 -5.51
C ASP A 243 14.70 9.89 -5.68
N ILE A 244 13.41 9.61 -5.88
CA ILE A 244 12.88 8.26 -6.07
C ILE A 244 12.73 7.99 -7.56
N SER A 245 13.43 6.97 -8.07
CA SER A 245 13.37 6.60 -9.47
C SER A 245 12.18 5.71 -9.83
N PHE A 246 11.85 4.71 -8.98
CA PHE A 246 10.75 3.79 -9.23
C PHE A 246 10.02 3.44 -7.94
N ALA A 247 8.75 3.81 -7.86
CA ALA A 247 7.91 3.52 -6.69
C ALA A 247 6.42 3.54 -7.02
N SER A 248 5.62 2.98 -6.10
CA SER A 248 4.20 3.29 -5.98
C SER A 248 3.97 4.21 -4.78
N VAL A 249 3.17 5.27 -4.98
CA VAL A 249 2.78 6.24 -3.95
C VAL A 249 1.30 6.07 -3.67
N ASP A 250 0.94 5.83 -2.41
CA ASP A 250 -0.45 5.73 -1.94
C ASP A 250 -0.89 7.07 -1.33
N ILE A 251 -1.98 7.62 -1.86
CA ILE A 251 -2.54 8.92 -1.49
C ILE A 251 -3.99 8.73 -1.06
N ILE A 252 -4.34 9.21 0.12
CA ILE A 252 -5.72 9.21 0.61
C ILE A 252 -6.43 10.51 0.27
N TYR A 253 -7.70 10.40 -0.09
CA TYR A 253 -8.63 11.51 -0.20
C TYR A 253 -9.64 11.43 0.93
N THR A 254 -9.67 12.45 1.78
CA THR A 254 -10.46 12.46 3.00
C THR A 254 -11.78 13.22 2.83
N LYS A 255 -12.75 13.00 3.71
CA LYS A 255 -14.05 13.70 3.67
C LYS A 255 -13.94 15.22 3.88
N ASP A 256 -12.89 15.69 4.51
CA ASP A 256 -12.58 17.12 4.64
C ASP A 256 -11.78 17.68 3.44
N ASN A 257 -11.81 16.95 2.30
CA ASN A 257 -11.22 17.32 1.01
C ASN A 257 -9.70 17.48 1.03
N LYS A 258 -8.98 16.77 1.89
CA LYS A 258 -7.52 16.75 1.89
C LYS A 258 -6.98 15.58 1.07
N LEU A 259 -5.86 15.83 0.38
CA LEU A 259 -5.05 14.81 -0.25
C LEU A 259 -3.76 14.67 0.55
N LEU A 260 -3.53 13.50 1.14
CA LEU A 260 -2.38 13.22 1.99
C LEU A 260 -1.70 11.93 1.54
N VAL A 261 -0.37 11.97 1.47
CA VAL A 261 0.41 10.76 1.17
C VAL A 261 0.40 9.85 2.40
N LEU A 262 -0.03 8.62 2.18
CA LEU A 262 -0.08 7.59 3.21
C LEU A 262 1.26 6.86 3.33
N GLU A 263 1.78 6.41 2.18
CA GLU A 263 3.07 5.71 2.07
C GLU A 263 3.60 5.75 0.63
N ALA A 264 4.87 5.46 0.47
CA ALA A 264 5.46 5.10 -0.82
C ALA A 264 6.19 3.76 -0.67
N ASN A 265 6.16 2.96 -1.72
CA ASN A 265 6.72 1.62 -1.72
C ASN A 265 7.74 1.47 -2.85
N SER A 266 8.96 1.04 -2.51
CA SER A 266 10.02 0.72 -3.49
C SER A 266 9.73 -0.58 -4.26
N GLY A 267 8.93 -1.48 -3.69
CA GLY A 267 8.45 -2.70 -4.33
C GLY A 267 7.16 -2.44 -5.12
N VAL A 268 7.27 -2.28 -6.44
CA VAL A 268 6.14 -1.94 -7.32
C VAL A 268 5.39 -3.20 -7.74
N MET A 269 4.48 -3.66 -6.88
CA MET A 269 3.66 -4.85 -7.14
C MET A 269 2.38 -4.47 -7.90
N MET A 270 2.16 -5.07 -9.07
CA MET A 270 0.99 -4.84 -9.92
C MET A 270 0.08 -6.07 -10.10
N ASP A 271 0.29 -7.18 -9.37
CA ASP A 271 -0.48 -8.41 -9.53
C ASP A 271 -2.00 -8.21 -9.40
N ASN A 272 -2.45 -7.42 -8.41
CA ASN A 272 -3.88 -7.14 -8.24
C ASN A 272 -4.42 -6.18 -9.31
N TYR A 273 -3.59 -5.25 -9.79
CA TYR A 273 -3.93 -4.38 -10.91
C TYR A 273 -4.11 -5.19 -12.20
N ILE A 274 -3.20 -6.12 -12.47
CA ILE A 274 -3.28 -7.05 -13.61
C ILE A 274 -4.60 -7.83 -13.58
N LYS A 275 -5.00 -8.34 -12.41
CA LYS A 275 -6.20 -9.17 -12.26
C LYS A 275 -7.52 -8.39 -12.38
N GLN A 276 -7.54 -7.13 -11.98
CA GLN A 276 -8.77 -6.33 -11.90
C GLN A 276 -8.96 -5.35 -13.06
N CYS A 277 -7.92 -5.07 -13.85
CA CYS A 277 -7.98 -4.13 -14.96
C CYS A 277 -7.88 -4.88 -16.30
N SER A 278 -8.75 -4.56 -17.26
CA SER A 278 -8.80 -5.23 -18.58
C SER A 278 -7.46 -5.13 -19.35
N ASN A 279 -6.77 -4.00 -19.26
CA ASN A 279 -5.46 -3.78 -19.86
C ASN A 279 -4.30 -3.94 -18.85
N GLY A 280 -4.58 -4.54 -17.68
CA GLY A 280 -3.66 -4.59 -16.55
C GLY A 280 -2.33 -5.26 -16.89
N TYR A 281 -2.37 -6.39 -17.60
CA TYR A 281 -1.17 -7.11 -18.04
C TYR A 281 -0.29 -6.25 -18.96
N THR A 282 -0.89 -5.70 -20.02
CA THR A 282 -0.16 -4.87 -21.00
C THR A 282 0.45 -3.62 -20.35
N ASN A 283 -0.30 -2.96 -19.48
CA ASN A 283 0.20 -1.78 -18.77
C ASN A 283 1.36 -2.13 -17.84
N ALA A 284 1.22 -3.21 -17.05
CA ALA A 284 2.28 -3.69 -16.16
C ALA A 284 3.52 -4.13 -16.92
N TYR A 285 3.34 -4.87 -18.03
CA TYR A 285 4.40 -5.27 -18.93
C TYR A 285 5.20 -4.06 -19.43
N ASN A 286 4.53 -3.03 -19.95
CA ASN A 286 5.18 -1.83 -20.47
C ASN A 286 5.96 -1.08 -19.38
N VAL A 287 5.41 -0.94 -18.16
CA VAL A 287 6.10 -0.28 -17.03
C VAL A 287 7.34 -1.06 -16.61
N TYR A 288 7.22 -2.37 -16.43
CA TYR A 288 8.37 -3.20 -16.03
C TYR A 288 9.43 -3.27 -17.14
N LYS A 289 9.02 -3.31 -18.42
CA LYS A 289 9.93 -3.28 -19.56
C LYS A 289 10.71 -1.98 -19.60
N GLU A 290 10.05 -0.84 -19.42
CA GLU A 290 10.72 0.46 -19.38
C GLU A 290 11.70 0.52 -18.18
N ALA A 291 11.31 0.05 -17.00
CA ALA A 291 12.19 -0.04 -15.86
C ALA A 291 13.45 -0.87 -16.15
N ILE A 292 13.31 -2.05 -16.78
CA ILE A 292 14.43 -2.91 -17.14
C ILE A 292 15.31 -2.24 -18.23
N LYS A 293 14.70 -1.59 -19.22
CA LYS A 293 15.46 -0.84 -20.25
C LYS A 293 16.34 0.25 -19.61
N ILE A 294 15.81 0.95 -18.59
CA ILE A 294 16.59 1.96 -17.85
C ILE A 294 17.75 1.32 -17.10
N MET A 295 17.54 0.17 -16.42
CA MET A 295 18.59 -0.55 -15.71
C MET A 295 19.79 -0.88 -16.63
N PHE A 296 19.51 -1.32 -17.86
CA PHE A 296 20.51 -1.69 -18.86
C PHE A 296 20.91 -0.57 -19.82
N ASN A 297 20.44 0.65 -19.65
CA ASN A 297 20.65 1.77 -20.57
C ASN A 297 20.25 1.45 -22.04
N ILE A 298 19.20 0.63 -22.22
CA ILE A 298 18.64 0.28 -23.54
C ILE A 298 17.68 1.39 -23.98
N LYS A 299 17.87 1.87 -25.22
CA LYS A 299 17.00 2.91 -25.83
C LYS A 299 15.65 2.36 -26.30
#